data_1063298d1017b4ce9171bd1e6e4483e6
#
_entry.id   1063298d1017b4ce9171bd1e6e4483e6
#
_cell.length_a   1.000
_cell.length_b   1.000
_cell.length_c   1.000
_cell.angle_alpha   90.00
_cell.angle_beta   90.00
_cell.angle_gamma   90.00
#
_symmetry.space_group_name_H-M   'P 1'
#
loop_
_entity.id
_entity.type
_entity.pdbx_description
1 polymer ?
#
loop_
_entity_poly.entity_id
_entity_poly.type
_entity_poly.pdbx_seq_one_letter_code
_entity_poly.pdbx_strand_id
1 'polypeptide(L)'
;MQGPNGEGAVPEAEVPVGGERRVDGRHEHAEETTAAGPPAATAATGDPEAARRRAERRAERVTAGATELEQRLVDLLRGGLAGAEQAGGELWEETAARMVDAQAPGLASRVRELGSIPSSGPGWPVRLLEECALLHLLDQGWLRREQLPDGLAATVRSRVGLKAAADGPPVRDHWLVLAQYDTADARLTTRRVWLHGAESDRTALLLSYGAAGRAPELTLPVGLALDAELSAYPDAGRQRAALGRCFAPPESTPIRPRGLTTAQAAVRYGEALRDDPWLDSVPVALDRVVPVPDGDGWQLADADGDTALPLTRTTASQSGLWRLVALSGGAPVTVFGECGHRGFTPLTAWPAGPGPAVALS
;
A
#
# COMPACT_ATOMS: atom_id res chain seq x y z
N MET A 1 8.04 -56.24 37.69
CA MET A 1 7.72 -57.07 36.53
C MET A 1 7.96 -56.16 35.32
N GLN A 2 9.12 -56.18 34.79
CA GLN A 2 9.62 -56.82 33.57
C GLN A 2 8.99 -56.20 32.29
N GLY A 3 9.89 -55.49 31.60
CA GLY A 3 9.74 -55.09 30.21
C GLY A 3 9.74 -56.29 29.23
N PRO A 4 9.94 -56.17 27.89
CA PRO A 4 11.12 -55.54 27.27
C PRO A 4 10.89 -54.79 25.93
N ASN A 5 11.93 -54.05 25.52
CA ASN A 5 12.56 -53.74 24.21
C ASN A 5 11.89 -54.19 22.89
N GLY A 6 11.93 -53.24 21.96
CA GLY A 6 11.81 -53.44 20.52
C GLY A 6 12.52 -52.37 19.75
N GLU A 7 13.81 -52.59 19.47
CA GLU A 7 14.62 -51.89 18.46
C GLU A 7 14.12 -52.26 17.08
N GLY A 8 13.97 -51.29 16.20
CA GLY A 8 13.69 -51.47 14.78
C GLY A 8 14.59 -50.58 13.93
N ALA A 9 15.54 -51.20 13.29
CA ALA A 9 16.62 -50.68 12.49
C ALA A 9 16.16 -49.94 11.23
N VAL A 10 16.95 -48.94 10.84
CA VAL A 10 16.96 -48.18 9.58
C VAL A 10 17.68 -49.02 8.53
N PRO A 11 17.23 -49.10 7.26
CA PRO A 11 18.10 -49.55 6.18
C PRO A 11 18.68 -48.34 5.43
N GLU A 12 20.01 -48.34 5.35
CA GLU A 12 20.83 -47.64 4.36
C GLU A 12 20.50 -48.10 2.94
N ALA A 13 20.43 -47.19 2.01
CA ALA A 13 20.41 -47.47 0.58
C ALA A 13 21.60 -46.82 -0.11
N GLU A 14 22.36 -47.65 -0.75
CA GLU A 14 23.61 -47.45 -1.44
C GLU A 14 23.56 -46.47 -2.63
N VAL A 15 24.65 -45.77 -2.82
CA VAL A 15 25.02 -44.96 -4.01
C VAL A 15 25.73 -45.89 -5.01
N PRO A 16 25.40 -45.85 -6.31
CA PRO A 16 26.31 -46.40 -7.34
C PRO A 16 27.20 -45.30 -7.93
N VAL A 17 28.50 -45.56 -7.84
CA VAL A 17 29.56 -44.85 -8.55
C VAL A 17 29.73 -45.55 -9.93
N GLY A 18 29.98 -44.74 -10.97
CA GLY A 18 30.72 -45.21 -12.11
C GLY A 18 30.24 -44.75 -13.46
N GLY A 19 31.11 -44.08 -14.21
CA GLY A 19 30.95 -43.88 -15.64
C GLY A 19 31.72 -42.69 -16.21
N GLU A 20 33.06 -42.76 -16.17
CA GLU A 20 33.93 -41.93 -17.02
C GLU A 20 33.67 -42.20 -18.50
N ARG A 21 33.51 -41.17 -19.32
CA ARG A 21 33.89 -41.18 -20.73
C ARG A 21 34.45 -39.82 -21.14
N ARG A 22 35.76 -39.82 -21.40
CA ARG A 22 36.49 -38.83 -22.20
C ARG A 22 35.96 -38.88 -23.63
N VAL A 23 35.98 -37.77 -24.34
CA VAL A 23 36.52 -37.52 -25.68
C VAL A 23 36.48 -36.04 -26.04
N ASP A 24 37.66 -35.47 -26.28
CA ASP A 24 38.13 -34.47 -27.25
C ASP A 24 37.25 -33.28 -27.71
N GLY A 25 37.65 -32.12 -27.41
CA GLY A 25 38.41 -31.12 -28.17
C GLY A 25 37.79 -30.58 -29.45
N ARG A 26 37.39 -29.34 -29.44
CA ARG A 26 37.75 -28.32 -30.45
C ARG A 26 37.29 -26.90 -30.06
N HIS A 27 38.18 -26.02 -30.42
CA HIS A 27 38.24 -24.58 -30.28
C HIS A 27 37.06 -23.75 -30.80
N GLU A 28 36.95 -22.55 -30.20
CA GLU A 28 36.59 -21.25 -30.78
C GLU A 28 35.08 -20.94 -30.93
N HIS A 29 34.55 -20.07 -30.11
CA HIS A 29 34.36 -18.65 -30.37
C HIS A 29 33.76 -17.99 -29.09
N ALA A 30 34.45 -17.00 -28.60
CA ALA A 30 33.93 -16.08 -27.62
C ALA A 30 32.85 -15.21 -28.28
N GLU A 31 31.58 -15.43 -27.97
CA GLU A 31 30.53 -14.48 -28.23
C GLU A 31 30.22 -13.75 -26.92
N GLU A 32 30.56 -12.50 -26.95
CA GLU A 32 30.30 -11.46 -26.01
C GLU A 32 28.78 -11.33 -25.83
N THR A 33 28.22 -11.92 -24.76
CA THR A 33 26.80 -11.75 -24.41
C THR A 33 26.63 -10.40 -23.76
N THR A 34 26.36 -9.41 -24.58
CA THR A 34 25.91 -8.10 -24.17
C THR A 34 24.60 -8.28 -23.38
N ALA A 35 24.63 -7.92 -22.09
CA ALA A 35 23.45 -7.88 -21.25
C ALA A 35 22.44 -6.88 -21.87
N ALA A 36 21.35 -7.43 -22.39
CA ALA A 36 20.22 -6.64 -22.84
C ALA A 36 19.55 -6.00 -21.62
N GLY A 37 19.66 -4.70 -21.49
CA GLY A 37 18.86 -3.90 -20.57
C GLY A 37 17.37 -4.05 -20.88
N PRO A 38 16.48 -3.76 -19.91
CA PRO A 38 15.06 -3.88 -20.13
C PRO A 38 14.62 -3.00 -21.31
N PRO A 39 13.68 -3.45 -22.14
CA PRO A 39 13.27 -2.72 -23.32
C PRO A 39 12.70 -1.36 -22.90
N ALA A 40 13.33 -0.30 -23.36
CA ALA A 40 12.77 1.04 -23.31
C ALA A 40 11.37 0.96 -23.94
N ALA A 41 10.34 1.35 -23.15
CA ALA A 41 8.98 1.46 -23.64
C ALA A 41 8.99 2.46 -24.82
N THR A 42 8.97 1.92 -26.04
CA THR A 42 8.71 2.69 -27.25
C THR A 42 7.36 3.39 -27.06
N ALA A 43 7.38 4.69 -26.86
CA ALA A 43 6.21 5.54 -26.92
C ALA A 43 5.56 5.32 -28.30
N ALA A 44 4.47 4.55 -28.31
CA ALA A 44 3.65 4.38 -29.49
C ALA A 44 3.11 5.77 -29.84
N THR A 45 3.51 6.31 -30.98
CA THR A 45 2.96 7.51 -31.62
C THR A 45 1.54 7.19 -32.09
N GLY A 46 0.63 7.03 -31.14
CA GLY A 46 -0.79 6.85 -31.41
C GLY A 46 -1.42 8.19 -31.75
N ASP A 47 -2.30 8.18 -32.76
CA ASP A 47 -3.10 9.34 -33.12
C ASP A 47 -3.76 9.98 -31.87
N PRO A 48 -3.40 11.24 -31.51
CA PRO A 48 -3.92 11.88 -30.29
C PRO A 48 -5.45 12.01 -30.30
N GLU A 49 -6.05 12.16 -31.47
CA GLU A 49 -7.48 12.26 -31.60
C GLU A 49 -8.19 10.92 -31.35
N ALA A 50 -7.60 9.81 -31.83
CA ALA A 50 -8.08 8.49 -31.51
C ALA A 50 -7.92 8.14 -30.03
N ALA A 51 -6.85 8.60 -29.36
CA ALA A 51 -6.66 8.46 -27.92
C ALA A 51 -7.73 9.21 -27.13
N ARG A 52 -8.01 10.47 -27.52
CA ARG A 52 -9.07 11.30 -26.92
C ARG A 52 -10.44 10.64 -27.06
N ARG A 53 -10.83 10.19 -28.26
CA ARG A 53 -12.10 9.48 -28.48
C ARG A 53 -12.22 8.20 -27.65
N ARG A 54 -11.13 7.46 -27.44
CA ARG A 54 -11.13 6.29 -26.54
C ARG A 54 -11.34 6.69 -25.08
N ALA A 55 -10.72 7.78 -24.64
CA ALA A 55 -10.88 8.30 -23.28
C ALA A 55 -12.32 8.79 -23.03
N GLU A 56 -12.91 9.50 -23.99
CA GLU A 56 -14.31 9.97 -23.94
C GLU A 56 -15.29 8.79 -23.83
N ARG A 57 -15.19 7.80 -24.72
CA ARG A 57 -16.03 6.58 -24.63
C ARG A 57 -15.85 5.81 -23.34
N ARG A 58 -14.64 5.81 -22.78
CA ARG A 58 -14.40 5.20 -21.46
C ARG A 58 -15.08 6.00 -20.35
N ALA A 59 -14.98 7.33 -20.38
CA ALA A 59 -15.65 8.19 -19.42
C ALA A 59 -17.17 8.03 -19.44
N GLU A 60 -17.78 7.89 -20.64
CA GLU A 60 -19.21 7.62 -20.81
C GLU A 60 -19.62 6.29 -20.14
N ARG A 61 -18.84 5.21 -20.35
CA ARG A 61 -19.12 3.93 -19.70
C ARG A 61 -19.01 4.00 -18.18
N VAL A 62 -17.97 4.65 -17.67
CA VAL A 62 -17.81 4.85 -16.21
C VAL A 62 -18.98 5.67 -15.66
N THR A 63 -19.45 6.69 -16.39
CA THR A 63 -20.61 7.51 -15.99
C THR A 63 -21.90 6.67 -15.92
N ALA A 64 -22.13 5.80 -16.90
CA ALA A 64 -23.28 4.89 -16.87
C ALA A 64 -23.19 3.91 -15.69
N GLY A 65 -21.99 3.34 -15.44
CA GLY A 65 -21.77 2.45 -14.31
C GLY A 65 -21.96 3.13 -12.95
N ALA A 66 -21.41 4.34 -12.77
CA ALA A 66 -21.59 5.11 -11.54
C ALA A 66 -23.07 5.46 -11.30
N THR A 67 -23.81 5.81 -12.35
CA THR A 67 -25.26 6.09 -12.24
C THR A 67 -26.04 4.84 -11.82
N GLU A 68 -25.72 3.67 -12.38
CA GLU A 68 -26.32 2.40 -11.97
C GLU A 68 -25.98 2.05 -10.52
N LEU A 69 -24.72 2.26 -10.11
CA LEU A 69 -24.28 2.00 -8.75
C LEU A 69 -25.00 2.89 -7.73
N GLU A 70 -25.18 4.19 -8.04
CA GLU A 70 -26.00 5.10 -7.23
C GLU A 70 -27.42 4.55 -6.99
N GLN A 71 -28.07 4.08 -8.04
CA GLN A 71 -29.41 3.52 -7.91
C GLN A 71 -29.43 2.29 -6.99
N ARG A 72 -28.44 1.40 -7.14
CA ARG A 72 -28.31 0.21 -6.30
C ARG A 72 -28.03 0.55 -4.82
N LEU A 73 -27.20 1.55 -4.54
CA LEU A 73 -26.97 2.03 -3.17
C LEU A 73 -28.25 2.58 -2.55
N VAL A 74 -29.03 3.37 -3.30
CA VAL A 74 -30.33 3.90 -2.86
C VAL A 74 -31.30 2.76 -2.57
N ASP A 75 -31.39 1.76 -3.43
CA ASP A 75 -32.30 0.62 -3.27
C ASP A 75 -31.89 -0.25 -2.07
N LEU A 76 -30.60 -0.46 -1.85
CA LEU A 76 -30.06 -1.13 -0.66
C LEU A 76 -30.51 -0.42 0.63
N LEU A 77 -30.32 0.90 0.69
CA LEU A 77 -30.67 1.68 1.89
C LEU A 77 -32.19 1.72 2.13
N ARG A 78 -33.00 1.84 1.06
CA ARG A 78 -34.47 1.80 1.17
C ARG A 78 -34.99 0.43 1.57
N GLY A 79 -34.35 -0.65 1.10
CA GLY A 79 -34.69 -2.03 1.46
C GLY A 79 -34.25 -2.44 2.88
N GLY A 80 -33.38 -1.64 3.48
CA GLY A 80 -32.79 -1.89 4.80
C GLY A 80 -31.57 -2.80 4.73
N LEU A 81 -30.60 -2.55 5.63
CA LEU A 81 -29.30 -3.22 5.64
C LEU A 81 -29.38 -4.71 6.01
N ALA A 82 -30.47 -5.15 6.66
CA ALA A 82 -30.67 -6.57 7.01
C ALA A 82 -30.65 -7.48 5.76
N GLY A 83 -31.09 -6.97 4.60
CA GLY A 83 -31.00 -7.67 3.33
C GLY A 83 -29.58 -7.92 2.85
N ALA A 84 -28.63 -7.08 3.23
CA ALA A 84 -27.22 -7.22 2.86
C ALA A 84 -26.56 -8.46 3.49
N GLU A 85 -26.95 -8.83 4.70
CA GLU A 85 -26.47 -10.04 5.38
C GLU A 85 -27.03 -11.31 4.72
N GLN A 86 -28.28 -11.26 4.31
CA GLN A 86 -28.99 -12.42 3.72
C GLN A 86 -28.60 -12.65 2.26
N ALA A 87 -28.31 -11.58 1.51
CA ALA A 87 -27.98 -11.65 0.08
C ALA A 87 -26.60 -12.30 -0.18
N GLY A 88 -25.75 -12.41 0.85
CA GLY A 88 -24.41 -12.98 0.73
C GLY A 88 -23.52 -12.22 -0.26
N GLY A 89 -22.43 -12.86 -0.66
CA GLY A 89 -21.43 -12.26 -1.57
C GLY A 89 -21.88 -12.10 -3.01
N GLU A 90 -22.92 -12.83 -3.47
CA GLU A 90 -23.32 -12.87 -4.88
C GLU A 90 -23.83 -11.53 -5.40
N LEU A 91 -24.65 -10.82 -4.62
CA LEU A 91 -25.15 -9.48 -4.98
C LEU A 91 -24.03 -8.47 -5.22
N TRP A 92 -23.04 -8.51 -4.33
CA TRP A 92 -21.89 -7.61 -4.40
C TRP A 92 -20.98 -7.96 -5.58
N GLU A 93 -20.77 -9.26 -5.85
CA GLU A 93 -19.94 -9.68 -6.98
C GLU A 93 -20.62 -9.38 -8.32
N GLU A 94 -21.94 -9.56 -8.45
CA GLU A 94 -22.69 -9.14 -9.65
C GLU A 94 -22.55 -7.64 -9.90
N THR A 95 -22.73 -6.83 -8.83
CA THR A 95 -22.57 -5.37 -8.93
C THR A 95 -21.13 -4.99 -9.29
N ALA A 96 -20.15 -5.64 -8.70
CA ALA A 96 -18.73 -5.42 -9.01
C ALA A 96 -18.39 -5.81 -10.45
N ALA A 97 -18.95 -6.90 -10.97
CA ALA A 97 -18.77 -7.32 -12.36
C ALA A 97 -19.27 -6.25 -13.34
N ARG A 98 -20.44 -5.64 -13.06
CA ARG A 98 -20.97 -4.51 -13.87
C ARG A 98 -20.02 -3.30 -13.84
N MET A 99 -19.39 -3.01 -12.70
CA MET A 99 -18.39 -1.92 -12.60
C MET A 99 -17.12 -2.24 -13.41
N VAL A 100 -16.73 -3.52 -13.48
CA VAL A 100 -15.63 -3.95 -14.37
C VAL A 100 -16.02 -3.73 -15.84
N ASP A 101 -17.23 -4.13 -16.25
CA ASP A 101 -17.73 -3.94 -17.62
C ASP A 101 -17.83 -2.44 -17.98
N ALA A 102 -18.20 -1.61 -17.01
CA ALA A 102 -18.18 -0.16 -17.11
C ALA A 102 -16.76 0.44 -17.15
N GLN A 103 -15.72 -0.38 -17.07
CA GLN A 103 -14.30 0.03 -17.02
C GLN A 103 -13.95 0.92 -15.82
N ALA A 104 -14.63 0.71 -14.70
CA ALA A 104 -14.43 1.36 -13.41
C ALA A 104 -13.91 0.37 -12.34
N PRO A 105 -12.68 -0.20 -12.49
CA PRO A 105 -12.19 -1.24 -11.60
C PRO A 105 -12.02 -0.77 -10.15
N GLY A 106 -11.83 0.52 -9.91
CA GLY A 106 -11.77 1.08 -8.57
C GLY A 106 -13.12 1.04 -7.85
N LEU A 107 -14.23 1.31 -8.57
CA LEU A 107 -15.58 1.12 -8.02
C LEU A 107 -15.85 -0.37 -7.77
N ALA A 108 -15.45 -1.24 -8.70
CA ALA A 108 -15.61 -2.69 -8.54
C ALA A 108 -14.90 -3.23 -7.29
N SER A 109 -13.69 -2.76 -7.00
CA SER A 109 -12.96 -3.15 -5.79
C SER A 109 -13.71 -2.74 -4.52
N ARG A 110 -14.16 -1.49 -4.45
CA ARG A 110 -14.92 -0.98 -3.30
C ARG A 110 -16.24 -1.71 -3.08
N VAL A 111 -16.95 -2.04 -4.16
CA VAL A 111 -18.19 -2.85 -4.06
C VAL A 111 -17.91 -4.23 -3.47
N ARG A 112 -16.79 -4.89 -3.85
CA ARG A 112 -16.40 -6.17 -3.24
C ARG A 112 -16.05 -6.04 -1.77
N GLU A 113 -15.38 -4.96 -1.39
CA GLU A 113 -15.06 -4.64 0.00
C GLU A 113 -16.33 -4.52 0.85
N LEU A 114 -17.40 -3.86 0.33
CA LEU A 114 -18.71 -3.82 1.01
C LEU A 114 -19.26 -5.21 1.29
N GLY A 115 -19.08 -6.15 0.37
CA GLY A 115 -19.57 -7.52 0.51
C GLY A 115 -18.97 -8.31 1.69
N SER A 116 -17.80 -7.92 2.17
CA SER A 116 -17.13 -8.55 3.32
C SER A 116 -17.60 -7.99 4.68
N ILE A 117 -18.24 -6.82 4.69
CA ILE A 117 -18.59 -6.10 5.93
C ILE A 117 -19.67 -6.82 6.75
N PRO A 118 -20.75 -7.37 6.18
CA PRO A 118 -21.79 -8.04 6.96
C PRO A 118 -21.26 -9.21 7.82
N SER A 119 -20.20 -9.88 7.38
CA SER A 119 -19.56 -10.98 8.13
C SER A 119 -18.48 -10.52 9.11
N SER A 120 -18.20 -9.23 9.22
CA SER A 120 -17.08 -8.68 10.00
C SER A 120 -17.36 -8.54 11.52
N GLY A 121 -18.48 -9.04 12.01
CA GLY A 121 -18.83 -9.05 13.43
C GLY A 121 -19.63 -7.82 13.92
N PRO A 122 -19.81 -7.64 15.22
CA PRO A 122 -20.67 -6.60 15.80
C PRO A 122 -20.37 -5.21 15.25
N GLY A 123 -21.42 -4.39 15.04
CA GLY A 123 -21.32 -3.04 14.49
C GLY A 123 -21.19 -2.97 12.96
N TRP A 124 -21.29 -4.09 12.26
CA TRP A 124 -21.23 -4.13 10.80
C TRP A 124 -22.24 -3.21 10.09
N PRO A 125 -23.48 -2.97 10.59
CA PRO A 125 -24.40 -2.08 9.87
C PRO A 125 -23.91 -0.63 9.80
N VAL A 126 -23.28 -0.15 10.87
CA VAL A 126 -22.68 1.20 10.89
C VAL A 126 -21.52 1.27 9.90
N ARG A 127 -20.60 0.29 9.93
CA ARG A 127 -19.49 0.22 8.98
C ARG A 127 -19.97 0.12 7.53
N LEU A 128 -20.99 -0.66 7.25
CA LEU A 128 -21.56 -0.76 5.91
C LEU A 128 -22.14 0.58 5.45
N LEU A 129 -22.86 1.28 6.32
CA LEU A 129 -23.42 2.59 6.02
C LEU A 129 -22.32 3.63 5.75
N GLU A 130 -21.26 3.64 6.54
CA GLU A 130 -20.09 4.52 6.36
C GLU A 130 -19.44 4.29 4.99
N GLU A 131 -19.17 3.04 4.63
CA GLU A 131 -18.53 2.70 3.35
C GLU A 131 -19.48 2.94 2.16
N CYS A 132 -20.79 2.72 2.30
CA CYS A 132 -21.77 3.10 1.30
C CYS A 132 -21.79 4.62 1.09
N ALA A 133 -21.69 5.41 2.15
CA ALA A 133 -21.65 6.86 2.07
C ALA A 133 -20.36 7.35 1.37
N LEU A 134 -19.21 6.75 1.66
CA LEU A 134 -17.95 7.05 0.96
C LEU A 134 -18.00 6.66 -0.52
N LEU A 135 -18.63 5.54 -0.85
CA LEU A 135 -18.81 5.10 -2.23
C LEU A 135 -19.77 6.04 -2.98
N HIS A 136 -20.89 6.42 -2.36
CA HIS A 136 -21.80 7.43 -2.88
C HIS A 136 -21.07 8.77 -3.14
N LEU A 137 -20.25 9.22 -2.20
CA LEU A 137 -19.45 10.43 -2.37
C LEU A 137 -18.52 10.32 -3.60
N LEU A 138 -17.92 9.15 -3.84
CA LEU A 138 -17.06 8.92 -5.00
C LEU A 138 -17.85 8.96 -6.32
N ASP A 139 -19.02 8.32 -6.35
CA ASP A 139 -19.90 8.35 -7.52
C ASP A 139 -20.35 9.77 -7.83
N GLN A 140 -20.79 10.53 -6.83
CA GLN A 140 -21.16 11.94 -6.98
C GLN A 140 -19.97 12.80 -7.44
N GLY A 141 -18.79 12.53 -6.90
CA GLY A 141 -17.55 13.17 -7.33
C GLY A 141 -17.25 12.92 -8.80
N TRP A 142 -17.43 11.67 -9.28
CA TRP A 142 -17.29 11.33 -10.70
C TRP A 142 -18.33 12.00 -11.59
N LEU A 143 -19.61 11.96 -11.19
CA LEU A 143 -20.72 12.52 -11.97
C LEU A 143 -20.63 14.05 -12.10
N ARG A 144 -19.98 14.72 -11.13
CA ARG A 144 -19.78 16.18 -11.08
C ARG A 144 -18.33 16.60 -11.27
N ARG A 145 -17.46 15.72 -11.79
CA ARG A 145 -16.00 15.92 -11.86
C ARG A 145 -15.55 17.20 -12.55
N GLU A 146 -16.37 17.72 -13.48
CA GLU A 146 -16.07 18.97 -14.21
C GLU A 146 -16.24 20.23 -13.34
N GLN A 147 -16.90 20.11 -12.19
CA GLN A 147 -17.11 21.17 -11.22
C GLN A 147 -16.10 21.12 -10.06
N LEU A 148 -15.27 20.06 -10.01
CA LEU A 148 -14.29 19.89 -8.95
C LEU A 148 -13.00 20.63 -9.27
N PRO A 149 -12.25 21.08 -8.24
CA PRO A 149 -10.86 21.52 -8.44
C PRO A 149 -10.03 20.42 -9.11
N ASP A 150 -9.06 20.80 -9.94
CA ASP A 150 -8.26 19.87 -10.76
C ASP A 150 -7.64 18.73 -9.95
N GLY A 151 -7.06 19.02 -8.77
CA GLY A 151 -6.47 18.01 -7.90
C GLY A 151 -7.48 16.98 -7.41
N LEU A 152 -8.67 17.42 -6.98
CA LEU A 152 -9.74 16.53 -6.53
C LEU A 152 -10.34 15.75 -7.71
N ALA A 153 -10.49 16.37 -8.88
CA ALA A 153 -10.93 15.68 -10.10
C ALA A 153 -9.93 14.57 -10.49
N ALA A 154 -8.63 14.81 -10.39
CA ALA A 154 -7.58 13.81 -10.62
C ALA A 154 -7.67 12.67 -9.58
N THR A 155 -7.89 13.00 -8.31
CA THR A 155 -8.12 12.02 -7.23
C THR A 155 -9.33 11.13 -7.54
N VAL A 156 -10.47 11.71 -7.88
CA VAL A 156 -11.69 10.96 -8.26
C VAL A 156 -11.41 10.04 -9.46
N ARG A 157 -10.75 10.53 -10.52
CA ARG A 157 -10.36 9.72 -11.67
C ARG A 157 -9.49 8.53 -11.29
N SER A 158 -8.51 8.73 -10.43
CA SER A 158 -7.64 7.67 -9.91
C SER A 158 -8.43 6.64 -9.08
N ARG A 159 -9.35 7.11 -8.25
CA ARG A 159 -10.17 6.29 -7.34
C ARG A 159 -11.21 5.43 -8.06
N VAL A 160 -11.79 5.90 -9.15
CA VAL A 160 -12.65 5.07 -10.00
C VAL A 160 -11.87 4.06 -10.85
N GLY A 161 -10.54 4.15 -10.88
CA GLY A 161 -9.64 3.19 -11.51
C GLY A 161 -9.15 3.59 -12.90
N LEU A 162 -9.23 4.88 -13.25
CA LEU A 162 -8.58 5.38 -14.45
C LEU A 162 -7.07 5.51 -14.21
N LYS A 163 -6.28 4.84 -15.04
CA LYS A 163 -4.82 4.90 -14.95
C LYS A 163 -4.34 6.30 -15.31
N ALA A 164 -3.56 6.90 -14.43
CA ALA A 164 -2.74 8.07 -14.73
C ALA A 164 -1.31 7.63 -15.05
N ALA A 165 -0.59 8.41 -15.84
CA ALA A 165 0.85 8.28 -16.00
C ALA A 165 1.55 9.03 -14.87
N ALA A 166 2.76 8.62 -14.53
CA ALA A 166 3.66 9.39 -13.68
C ALA A 166 4.38 10.41 -14.60
N ASP A 167 3.71 11.52 -14.86
CA ASP A 167 4.15 12.56 -15.80
C ASP A 167 4.67 13.81 -15.09
N GLY A 168 4.71 13.79 -13.76
CA GLY A 168 5.38 14.81 -12.98
C GLY A 168 6.88 14.89 -13.34
N PRO A 169 7.50 16.09 -13.27
CA PRO A 169 8.92 16.22 -13.53
C PRO A 169 9.72 15.30 -12.61
N PRO A 170 10.76 14.61 -13.13
CA PRO A 170 11.59 13.75 -12.30
C PRO A 170 12.33 14.59 -11.25
N VAL A 171 12.27 14.15 -10.01
CA VAL A 171 12.99 14.76 -8.88
C VAL A 171 14.06 13.80 -8.44
N ARG A 172 15.33 14.18 -8.61
CA ARG A 172 16.45 13.44 -8.04
C ARG A 172 16.68 13.87 -6.60
N ASP A 173 16.85 12.90 -5.72
CA ASP A 173 17.10 13.12 -4.30
C ASP A 173 17.78 11.88 -3.68
N HIS A 174 18.29 12.03 -2.47
CA HIS A 174 18.66 10.91 -1.61
C HIS A 174 17.44 10.44 -0.83
N TRP A 175 16.81 9.39 -1.34
CA TRP A 175 15.55 8.86 -0.82
C TRP A 175 15.79 7.85 0.29
N LEU A 176 15.54 8.22 1.54
CA LEU A 176 15.56 7.30 2.67
C LEU A 176 14.37 6.33 2.57
N VAL A 177 14.63 5.03 2.64
CA VAL A 177 13.60 3.99 2.72
C VAL A 177 13.02 3.98 4.13
N LEU A 178 11.82 4.53 4.28
CA LEU A 178 11.13 4.65 5.56
C LEU A 178 10.45 3.35 5.98
N ALA A 179 9.78 2.66 5.05
CA ALA A 179 9.10 1.41 5.32
C ALA A 179 8.92 0.59 4.05
N GLN A 180 8.89 -0.74 4.19
CA GLN A 180 8.50 -1.67 3.15
C GLN A 180 7.62 -2.75 3.75
N TYR A 181 6.44 -2.96 3.19
CA TYR A 181 5.53 -4.04 3.61
C TYR A 181 4.64 -4.49 2.46
N ASP A 182 4.15 -5.72 2.57
CA ASP A 182 3.30 -6.35 1.56
C ASP A 182 1.86 -6.42 2.06
N THR A 183 0.93 -6.15 1.14
CA THR A 183 -0.49 -6.45 1.31
C THR A 183 -0.90 -7.43 0.21
N ALA A 184 -1.65 -8.46 0.56
CA ALA A 184 -2.07 -9.48 -0.39
C ALA A 184 -3.59 -9.61 -0.40
N ASP A 185 -4.14 -9.79 -1.59
CA ASP A 185 -5.49 -10.29 -1.82
C ASP A 185 -5.44 -11.64 -2.55
N ALA A 186 -6.59 -12.18 -2.94
CA ALA A 186 -6.69 -13.48 -3.60
C ALA A 186 -5.95 -13.56 -4.97
N ARG A 187 -5.58 -12.42 -5.58
CA ARG A 187 -5.05 -12.32 -6.94
C ARG A 187 -3.69 -11.65 -7.02
N LEU A 188 -3.37 -10.79 -6.06
CA LEU A 188 -2.26 -9.86 -6.16
C LEU A 188 -1.57 -9.68 -4.81
N THR A 189 -0.24 -9.67 -4.83
CA THR A 189 0.58 -9.15 -3.73
C THR A 189 1.06 -7.76 -4.11
N THR A 190 0.76 -6.76 -3.29
CA THR A 190 1.18 -5.36 -3.49
C THR A 190 2.22 -5.00 -2.46
N ARG A 191 3.42 -4.69 -2.89
CA ARG A 191 4.47 -4.13 -2.04
C ARG A 191 4.37 -2.62 -2.02
N ARG A 192 4.34 -2.08 -0.83
CA ARG A 192 4.36 -0.65 -0.55
C ARG A 192 5.73 -0.28 -0.01
N VAL A 193 6.37 0.72 -0.63
CA VAL A 193 7.64 1.26 -0.16
C VAL A 193 7.48 2.75 0.04
N TRP A 194 7.61 3.19 1.30
CA TRP A 194 7.60 4.59 1.65
C TRP A 194 9.02 5.15 1.63
N LEU A 195 9.18 6.28 0.96
CA LEU A 195 10.45 7.00 0.81
C LEU A 195 10.33 8.43 1.34
N HIS A 196 11.44 8.96 1.83
CA HIS A 196 11.59 10.37 2.23
C HIS A 196 12.81 10.97 1.55
N GLY A 197 12.61 12.05 0.81
CA GLY A 197 13.69 12.79 0.16
C GLY A 197 14.41 13.69 1.15
N ALA A 198 15.71 13.50 1.28
CA ALA A 198 16.54 14.21 2.25
C ALA A 198 16.63 15.72 1.98
N GLU A 199 16.63 16.11 0.69
CA GLU A 199 16.76 17.51 0.25
C GLU A 199 15.39 18.16 0.02
N SER A 200 14.47 17.40 -0.61
CA SER A 200 13.14 17.89 -0.96
C SER A 200 12.14 17.89 0.19
N ASP A 201 12.43 17.18 1.28
CA ASP A 201 11.52 16.91 2.41
C ASP A 201 10.19 16.29 1.98
N ARG A 202 10.18 15.59 0.83
CA ARG A 202 8.99 14.97 0.24
C ARG A 202 8.88 13.52 0.68
N THR A 203 7.65 13.09 0.94
CA THR A 203 7.33 11.67 1.11
C THR A 203 6.77 11.12 -0.19
N ALA A 204 7.22 9.93 -0.60
CA ALA A 204 6.77 9.26 -1.82
C ALA A 204 6.43 7.79 -1.56
N LEU A 205 5.42 7.28 -2.26
CA LEU A 205 4.99 5.88 -2.22
C LEU A 205 5.29 5.20 -3.55
N LEU A 206 6.15 4.19 -3.52
CA LEU A 206 6.33 3.26 -4.63
C LEU A 206 5.41 2.04 -4.43
N LEU A 207 4.77 1.61 -5.51
CA LEU A 207 3.99 0.38 -5.53
C LEU A 207 4.62 -0.61 -6.52
N SER A 208 4.86 -1.83 -6.06
CA SER A 208 5.29 -2.95 -6.88
C SER A 208 4.31 -4.10 -6.73
N TYR A 209 4.05 -4.81 -7.81
CA TYR A 209 3.00 -5.83 -7.87
C TYR A 209 3.59 -7.18 -8.23
N GLY A 210 3.15 -8.22 -7.53
CA GLY A 210 3.41 -9.62 -7.83
C GLY A 210 2.10 -10.40 -7.94
N ALA A 211 2.11 -11.51 -8.68
CA ALA A 211 0.98 -12.43 -8.65
C ALA A 211 0.78 -12.99 -7.23
N ALA A 212 -0.44 -13.45 -6.90
CA ALA A 212 -0.73 -14.04 -5.61
C ALA A 212 0.30 -15.12 -5.22
N GLY A 213 0.89 -15.00 -4.03
CA GLY A 213 1.94 -15.88 -3.54
C GLY A 213 3.35 -15.63 -4.11
N ARG A 214 3.53 -14.63 -4.99
CA ARG A 214 4.85 -14.17 -5.46
C ARG A 214 5.22 -12.83 -4.85
N ALA A 215 6.42 -12.75 -4.30
CA ALA A 215 6.97 -11.47 -3.85
C ALA A 215 7.17 -10.53 -5.04
N PRO A 216 6.78 -9.25 -4.95
CA PRO A 216 7.11 -8.25 -5.95
C PRO A 216 8.62 -8.06 -6.12
N GLU A 217 9.06 -7.71 -7.33
CA GLU A 217 10.50 -7.61 -7.67
C GLU A 217 11.23 -6.48 -6.92
N LEU A 218 10.57 -5.33 -6.73
CA LEU A 218 11.18 -4.20 -6.05
C LEU A 218 11.40 -4.51 -4.56
N THR A 219 12.65 -4.54 -4.12
CA THR A 219 13.01 -4.72 -2.71
C THR A 219 14.02 -3.65 -2.31
N LEU A 220 13.63 -2.81 -1.34
CA LEU A 220 14.46 -1.74 -0.80
C LEU A 220 14.50 -1.87 0.72
N PRO A 221 15.67 -2.24 1.30
CA PRO A 221 15.80 -2.40 2.74
C PRO A 221 15.54 -1.09 3.50
N VAL A 222 14.77 -1.18 4.57
CA VAL A 222 14.44 -0.04 5.45
C VAL A 222 15.69 0.54 6.08
N GLY A 223 15.78 1.88 6.14
CA GLY A 223 16.91 2.60 6.72
C GLY A 223 18.10 2.83 5.77
N LEU A 224 18.01 2.39 4.52
CA LEU A 224 18.99 2.74 3.48
C LEU A 224 18.54 3.98 2.71
N ALA A 225 19.47 4.72 2.16
CA ALA A 225 19.23 5.81 1.21
C ALA A 225 19.51 5.36 -0.22
N LEU A 226 18.68 5.84 -1.15
CA LEU A 226 18.71 5.55 -2.58
C LEU A 226 18.90 6.87 -3.35
N ASP A 227 20.03 7.04 -4.07
CA ASP A 227 20.19 8.16 -5.00
C ASP A 227 19.44 7.85 -6.30
N ALA A 228 18.26 8.45 -6.46
CA ALA A 228 17.35 8.13 -7.56
C ALA A 228 16.47 9.30 -7.97
N GLU A 229 15.92 9.20 -9.18
CA GLU A 229 14.85 10.06 -9.68
C GLU A 229 13.48 9.42 -9.40
N LEU A 230 12.55 10.22 -8.91
CA LEU A 230 11.14 9.85 -8.80
C LEU A 230 10.26 10.80 -9.59
N SER A 231 9.28 10.26 -10.32
CA SER A 231 8.24 11.04 -11.01
C SER A 231 6.90 10.83 -10.33
N ALA A 232 6.26 11.93 -9.89
CA ALA A 232 4.98 11.86 -9.18
C ALA A 232 3.81 11.54 -10.12
N TYR A 233 2.82 10.85 -9.59
CA TYR A 233 1.49 10.72 -10.21
C TYR A 233 0.66 11.97 -9.87
N PRO A 234 -0.32 12.35 -10.73
CA PRO A 234 -1.10 13.58 -10.55
C PRO A 234 -2.11 13.54 -9.40
N ASP A 235 -2.35 12.37 -8.78
CA ASP A 235 -3.25 12.23 -7.63
C ASP A 235 -2.57 12.76 -6.34
N ALA A 236 -2.88 13.99 -5.98
CA ALA A 236 -2.21 14.74 -4.90
C ALA A 236 -2.23 14.04 -3.52
N GLY A 237 -3.32 13.32 -3.19
CA GLY A 237 -3.50 12.74 -1.85
C GLY A 237 -2.67 11.49 -1.58
N ARG A 238 -2.27 10.73 -2.61
CA ARG A 238 -1.64 9.42 -2.43
C ARG A 238 -0.13 9.42 -2.41
N GLN A 239 0.51 10.54 -2.73
CA GLN A 239 1.97 10.67 -2.79
C GLN A 239 2.66 9.59 -3.64
N ARG A 240 1.93 9.00 -4.61
CA ARG A 240 2.44 7.94 -5.47
C ARG A 240 3.49 8.49 -6.41
N ALA A 241 4.56 7.72 -6.57
CA ALA A 241 5.61 8.00 -7.52
C ALA A 241 6.02 6.73 -8.30
N ALA A 242 6.63 6.94 -9.45
CA ALA A 242 7.34 5.92 -10.20
C ALA A 242 8.85 6.09 -9.97
N LEU A 243 9.54 4.98 -9.73
CA LEU A 243 10.99 4.95 -9.66
C LEU A 243 11.56 5.09 -11.08
N GLY A 244 12.39 6.10 -11.26
CA GLY A 244 13.14 6.36 -12.48
C GLY A 244 14.55 5.78 -12.40
N ARG A 245 15.54 6.59 -12.83
CA ARG A 245 16.94 6.19 -12.83
C ARG A 245 17.49 6.15 -11.42
N CYS A 246 18.20 5.06 -11.06
CA CYS A 246 19.05 4.98 -9.88
C CYS A 246 20.49 5.31 -10.28
N PHE A 247 21.16 6.14 -9.48
CA PHE A 247 22.51 6.64 -9.77
C PHE A 247 23.59 5.91 -8.95
N ALA A 248 23.19 5.33 -7.81
CA ALA A 248 24.05 4.53 -6.96
C ALA A 248 23.25 3.38 -6.30
N PRO A 249 23.93 2.30 -5.85
CA PRO A 249 23.29 1.30 -4.99
C PRO A 249 22.81 1.93 -3.68
N PRO A 250 21.74 1.37 -3.03
CA PRO A 250 21.31 1.83 -1.72
C PRO A 250 22.42 1.70 -0.68
N GLU A 251 22.62 2.73 0.15
CA GLU A 251 23.66 2.77 1.18
C GLU A 251 23.10 3.16 2.54
N SER A 252 23.84 2.82 3.61
CA SER A 252 23.49 3.20 4.97
C SER A 252 23.57 4.72 5.14
N THR A 253 22.59 5.30 5.83
CA THR A 253 22.49 6.74 6.01
C THR A 253 22.16 7.12 7.46
N PRO A 254 22.71 8.23 7.99
CA PRO A 254 22.27 8.81 9.26
C PRO A 254 21.00 9.65 9.13
N ILE A 255 20.46 9.82 7.93
CA ILE A 255 19.27 10.63 7.66
C ILE A 255 18.07 10.06 8.43
N ARG A 256 17.31 10.94 9.05
CA ARG A 256 16.04 10.63 9.71
C ARG A 256 14.98 11.62 9.24
N PRO A 257 13.71 11.20 9.11
CA PRO A 257 12.65 12.14 8.80
C PRO A 257 12.44 13.09 9.99
N ARG A 258 12.05 14.32 9.70
CA ARG A 258 11.57 15.25 10.73
C ARG A 258 10.24 14.74 11.27
N GLY A 259 10.13 14.64 12.58
CA GLY A 259 8.93 14.17 13.23
C GLY A 259 7.97 15.31 13.60
N LEU A 260 6.71 14.96 13.71
CA LEU A 260 5.61 15.78 14.18
C LEU A 260 5.25 15.38 15.61
N THR A 261 4.52 16.23 16.32
CA THR A 261 3.79 15.81 17.52
C THR A 261 2.55 15.00 17.13
N THR A 262 1.97 14.27 18.06
CA THR A 262 0.73 13.51 17.83
C THR A 262 -0.43 14.41 17.39
N ALA A 263 -0.57 15.60 17.98
CA ALA A 263 -1.55 16.59 17.58
C ALA A 263 -1.33 17.10 16.15
N GLN A 264 -0.09 17.40 15.77
CA GLN A 264 0.25 17.82 14.41
C GLN A 264 -0.02 16.73 13.37
N ALA A 265 0.21 15.46 13.71
CA ALA A 265 -0.10 14.34 12.84
C ALA A 265 -1.61 14.22 12.57
N ALA A 266 -2.45 14.42 13.59
CA ALA A 266 -3.91 14.45 13.43
C ALA A 266 -4.37 15.60 12.53
N VAL A 267 -3.79 16.80 12.69
CA VAL A 267 -4.04 17.96 11.81
C VAL A 267 -3.62 17.63 10.37
N ARG A 268 -2.44 17.02 10.18
CA ARG A 268 -1.94 16.62 8.86
C ARG A 268 -2.89 15.65 8.14
N TYR A 269 -3.47 14.69 8.88
CA TYR A 269 -4.49 13.81 8.33
C TYR A 269 -5.75 14.58 7.93
N GLY A 270 -6.25 15.47 8.80
CA GLY A 270 -7.41 16.31 8.49
C GLY A 270 -7.20 17.21 7.27
N GLU A 271 -5.99 17.76 7.08
CA GLU A 271 -5.64 18.52 5.87
C GLU A 271 -5.66 17.68 4.62
N ALA A 272 -5.11 16.45 4.67
CA ALA A 272 -5.07 15.56 3.53
C ALA A 272 -6.47 15.09 3.08
N LEU A 273 -7.43 14.97 3.98
CA LEU A 273 -8.82 14.64 3.66
C LEU A 273 -9.51 15.70 2.78
N ARG A 274 -9.03 16.93 2.73
CA ARG A 274 -9.57 17.96 1.82
C ARG A 274 -9.23 17.65 0.36
N ASP A 275 -8.06 17.05 0.12
CA ASP A 275 -7.58 16.71 -1.22
C ASP A 275 -8.01 15.30 -1.64
N ASP A 276 -8.16 14.40 -0.67
CA ASP A 276 -8.62 13.02 -0.87
C ASP A 276 -9.50 12.54 0.29
N PRO A 277 -10.84 12.75 0.24
CA PRO A 277 -11.77 12.35 1.30
C PRO A 277 -11.83 10.84 1.58
N TRP A 278 -11.26 10.04 0.72
CA TRP A 278 -11.23 8.56 0.83
C TRP A 278 -9.91 8.02 1.37
N LEU A 279 -9.06 8.85 1.96
CA LEU A 279 -7.84 8.41 2.60
C LEU A 279 -8.14 7.72 3.94
N ASP A 280 -7.66 6.49 4.08
CA ASP A 280 -7.69 5.78 5.37
C ASP A 280 -6.65 6.34 6.33
N SER A 281 -5.48 6.74 5.79
CA SER A 281 -4.34 7.23 6.56
C SER A 281 -3.39 8.07 5.70
N VAL A 282 -2.49 8.79 6.36
CA VAL A 282 -1.37 9.52 5.75
C VAL A 282 -0.05 9.09 6.40
N PRO A 283 1.05 9.05 5.62
CA PRO A 283 2.36 8.77 6.18
C PRO A 283 2.85 9.98 7.00
N VAL A 284 3.27 9.71 8.22
CA VAL A 284 3.88 10.72 9.09
C VAL A 284 5.00 10.10 9.94
N ALA A 285 6.01 10.88 10.24
CA ALA A 285 6.94 10.59 11.32
C ALA A 285 6.50 11.32 12.58
N LEU A 286 6.48 10.64 13.70
CA LEU A 286 6.29 11.22 15.03
C LEU A 286 7.65 11.33 15.71
N ASP A 287 7.92 12.44 16.35
CA ASP A 287 9.17 12.60 17.11
C ASP A 287 8.89 12.65 18.61
N ARG A 288 9.86 12.14 19.41
CA ARG A 288 9.80 12.14 20.86
C ARG A 288 8.52 11.51 21.44
N VAL A 289 8.08 10.39 20.87
CA VAL A 289 6.90 9.65 21.35
C VAL A 289 7.30 8.43 22.16
N VAL A 290 6.46 8.07 23.13
CA VAL A 290 6.64 6.91 24.01
C VAL A 290 5.45 5.97 23.83
N PRO A 291 5.65 4.67 23.55
CA PRO A 291 4.55 3.70 23.56
C PRO A 291 4.09 3.46 25.00
N VAL A 292 2.81 3.71 25.26
CA VAL A 292 2.20 3.52 26.58
C VAL A 292 0.93 2.67 26.45
N PRO A 293 0.64 1.80 27.44
CA PRO A 293 -0.63 1.07 27.47
C PRO A 293 -1.83 2.02 27.65
N ASP A 294 -2.95 1.69 27.03
CA ASP A 294 -4.22 2.39 27.17
C ASP A 294 -5.39 1.39 27.19
N GLY A 295 -5.90 1.06 28.36
CA GLY A 295 -6.89 0.00 28.55
C GLY A 295 -6.40 -1.33 27.95
N ASP A 296 -7.20 -1.89 27.05
CA ASP A 296 -6.85 -3.12 26.31
C ASP A 296 -5.97 -2.87 25.07
N GLY A 297 -5.57 -1.61 24.85
CA GLY A 297 -4.79 -1.18 23.68
C GLY A 297 -3.48 -0.51 24.05
N TRP A 298 -2.91 0.15 23.06
CA TRP A 298 -1.67 0.92 23.17
C TRP A 298 -1.82 2.25 22.43
N GLN A 299 -1.07 3.24 22.87
CA GLN A 299 -0.99 4.56 22.23
C GLN A 299 0.46 5.05 22.18
N LEU A 300 0.73 5.99 21.28
CA LEU A 300 1.95 6.77 21.27
C LEU A 300 1.68 8.12 21.91
N ALA A 301 2.27 8.38 23.07
CA ALA A 301 2.15 9.64 23.77
C ALA A 301 3.34 10.55 23.47
N ASP A 302 3.11 11.85 23.31
CA ASP A 302 4.20 12.83 23.23
C ASP A 302 4.94 12.87 24.57
N ALA A 303 6.26 12.81 24.55
CA ALA A 303 7.09 12.77 25.77
C ALA A 303 6.98 14.05 26.61
N ASP A 304 6.73 15.19 25.96
CA ASP A 304 6.69 16.52 26.56
C ASP A 304 5.30 17.16 26.45
N GLY A 305 4.25 16.39 26.07
CA GLY A 305 2.92 16.91 25.79
C GLY A 305 1.82 16.09 26.46
N ASP A 306 0.61 16.62 26.31
CA ASP A 306 -0.59 16.06 26.92
C ASP A 306 -1.44 15.29 25.88
N THR A 307 -0.87 14.97 24.71
CA THR A 307 -1.58 14.31 23.61
C THR A 307 -0.98 12.96 23.26
N ALA A 308 -1.84 12.07 22.77
CA ALA A 308 -1.45 10.74 22.32
C ALA A 308 -2.30 10.32 21.11
N LEU A 309 -1.77 9.39 20.32
CA LEU A 309 -2.48 8.72 19.23
C LEU A 309 -2.65 7.24 19.58
N PRO A 310 -3.88 6.70 19.54
CA PRO A 310 -4.09 5.27 19.74
C PRO A 310 -3.42 4.48 18.61
N LEU A 311 -2.81 3.35 18.95
CA LEU A 311 -2.32 2.41 17.95
C LEU A 311 -3.49 1.61 17.37
N THR A 312 -3.40 1.31 16.07
CA THR A 312 -4.40 0.45 15.44
C THR A 312 -4.43 -0.93 16.10
N ARG A 313 -5.61 -1.55 16.17
CA ARG A 313 -5.78 -2.89 16.80
C ARG A 313 -4.92 -3.96 16.14
N THR A 314 -4.69 -3.84 14.84
CA THR A 314 -3.80 -4.75 14.09
C THR A 314 -2.37 -4.69 14.62
N THR A 315 -1.89 -3.51 15.02
CA THR A 315 -0.56 -3.34 15.59
C THR A 315 -0.42 -4.02 16.96
N ALA A 316 -1.45 -3.94 17.80
CA ALA A 316 -1.40 -4.51 19.15
C ALA A 316 -1.22 -6.04 19.16
N SER A 317 -1.57 -6.72 18.07
CA SER A 317 -1.44 -8.17 17.92
C SER A 317 -0.17 -8.63 17.21
N GLN A 318 0.70 -7.70 16.78
CA GLN A 318 1.90 -8.00 15.99
C GLN A 318 3.20 -7.89 16.78
N SER A 319 4.22 -8.65 16.36
CA SER A 319 5.58 -8.59 16.92
C SER A 319 6.21 -7.19 16.86
N GLY A 320 5.76 -6.33 15.95
CA GLY A 320 6.20 -4.95 15.79
C GLY A 320 5.99 -4.08 17.03
N LEU A 321 4.87 -4.25 17.73
CA LEU A 321 4.60 -3.53 18.98
C LEU A 321 5.67 -3.83 20.05
N TRP A 322 6.00 -5.09 20.25
CA TRP A 322 6.98 -5.49 21.24
C TRP A 322 8.40 -5.04 20.88
N ARG A 323 8.74 -4.99 19.58
CA ARG A 323 9.98 -4.37 19.11
C ARG A 323 10.02 -2.89 19.43
N LEU A 324 8.91 -2.17 19.20
CA LEU A 324 8.79 -0.74 19.51
C LEU A 324 8.94 -0.48 21.02
N VAL A 325 8.25 -1.25 21.85
CA VAL A 325 8.34 -1.16 23.31
C VAL A 325 9.78 -1.46 23.81
N ALA A 326 10.41 -2.49 23.27
CA ALA A 326 11.79 -2.84 23.62
C ALA A 326 12.79 -1.78 23.16
N LEU A 327 12.60 -1.20 21.96
CA LEU A 327 13.45 -0.12 21.45
C LEU A 327 13.34 1.15 22.28
N SER A 328 12.11 1.48 22.71
CA SER A 328 11.83 2.64 23.56
C SER A 328 12.41 2.44 24.97
N GLY A 329 12.20 1.27 25.59
CA GLY A 329 12.56 1.05 27.00
C GLY A 329 11.97 2.12 27.94
N GLY A 330 10.90 2.80 27.53
CA GLY A 330 10.31 3.94 28.23
C GLY A 330 10.93 5.31 27.89
N ALA A 331 11.97 5.35 27.04
CA ALA A 331 12.55 6.59 26.52
C ALA A 331 11.80 7.03 25.22
N PRO A 332 11.81 8.33 24.89
CA PRO A 332 11.24 8.85 23.67
C PRO A 332 11.96 8.28 22.43
N VAL A 333 11.19 7.95 21.39
CA VAL A 333 11.68 7.46 20.10
C VAL A 333 11.06 8.25 18.96
N THR A 334 11.68 8.20 17.77
CA THR A 334 11.06 8.67 16.52
C THR A 334 10.40 7.48 15.84
N VAL A 335 9.15 7.62 15.42
CA VAL A 335 8.37 6.54 14.79
C VAL A 335 7.76 7.02 13.48
N PHE A 336 8.06 6.34 12.38
CA PHE A 336 7.35 6.51 11.12
C PHE A 336 6.22 5.50 11.01
N GLY A 337 5.09 5.96 10.50
CA GLY A 337 3.92 5.12 10.29
C GLY A 337 2.80 5.83 9.55
N GLU A 338 1.63 5.25 9.58
CA GLU A 338 0.43 5.77 8.93
C GLU A 338 -0.58 6.23 10.00
N CYS A 339 -0.92 7.52 9.96
CA CYS A 339 -1.90 8.16 10.85
C CYS A 339 -3.25 8.28 10.15
N GLY A 340 -4.31 7.76 10.75
CA GLY A 340 -5.65 7.81 10.18
C GLY A 340 -6.76 7.79 11.24
N HIS A 341 -8.01 7.72 10.78
CA HIS A 341 -9.18 7.72 11.66
C HIS A 341 -9.27 6.50 12.60
N ARG A 342 -8.57 5.41 12.27
CA ARG A 342 -8.51 4.19 13.11
C ARG A 342 -7.35 4.18 14.09
N GLY A 343 -6.55 5.24 14.11
CA GLY A 343 -5.35 5.34 14.93
C GLY A 343 -4.07 5.40 14.09
N PHE A 344 -2.95 5.14 14.74
CA PHE A 344 -1.62 5.15 14.15
C PHE A 344 -1.10 3.72 13.97
N THR A 345 -0.60 3.41 12.78
CA THR A 345 0.06 2.13 12.46
C THR A 345 1.56 2.37 12.36
N PRO A 346 2.37 1.98 13.36
CA PRO A 346 3.81 2.16 13.32
C PRO A 346 4.46 1.16 12.35
N LEU A 347 5.36 1.64 11.51
CA LEU A 347 6.05 0.84 10.48
C LEU A 347 7.54 0.76 10.71
N THR A 348 8.16 1.84 11.23
CA THR A 348 9.60 1.91 11.48
C THR A 348 9.87 2.82 12.67
N ALA A 349 10.89 2.50 13.46
CA ALA A 349 11.28 3.32 14.59
C ALA A 349 12.80 3.53 14.64
N TRP A 350 13.22 4.65 15.22
CA TRP A 350 14.61 5.00 15.52
C TRP A 350 14.75 5.26 17.01
N PRO A 351 15.82 4.76 17.66
CA PRO A 351 16.10 5.06 19.08
C PRO A 351 16.37 6.55 19.28
N ALA A 352 16.24 7.04 20.50
CA ALA A 352 16.53 8.43 20.89
C ALA A 352 17.98 8.87 20.56
N GLY A 353 18.94 7.94 20.64
CA GLY A 353 20.34 8.16 20.30
C GLY A 353 20.67 7.72 18.87
N PRO A 354 21.99 7.73 18.52
CA PRO A 354 22.46 7.17 17.26
C PRO A 354 22.13 5.67 17.22
N GLY A 355 21.60 5.21 16.08
CA GLY A 355 21.22 3.82 15.87
C GLY A 355 20.48 3.64 14.54
N PRO A 356 20.45 2.43 14.01
CA PRO A 356 19.77 2.13 12.75
C PRO A 356 18.26 2.22 12.90
N ALA A 357 17.59 2.36 11.76
CA ALA A 357 16.15 2.16 11.66
C ALA A 357 15.79 0.70 11.99
N VAL A 358 14.69 0.52 12.73
CA VAL A 358 14.15 -0.80 13.08
C VAL A 358 12.78 -0.94 12.42
N ALA A 359 12.64 -1.87 11.48
CA ALA A 359 11.37 -2.20 10.88
C ALA A 359 10.43 -2.87 11.90
N LEU A 360 9.18 -2.43 11.94
CA LEU A 360 8.13 -2.90 12.85
C LEU A 360 7.06 -3.74 12.11
N SER A 361 7.02 -3.65 10.78
CA SER A 361 6.15 -4.42 9.89
C SER A 361 6.71 -5.80 9.57
#